data_ca70b8fb1f4283d99f1c6909561f9def
#
_entry.id   ca70b8fb1f4283d99f1c6909561f9def
#
_cell.length_a   1.000
_cell.length_b   1.000
_cell.length_c   1.000
_cell.angle_alpha   90.00
_cell.angle_beta   90.00
_cell.angle_gamma   90.00
#
_symmetry.space_group_name_H-M   'P 1'
#
loop_
_entity.id
_entity.type
_entity.pdbx_description
1 polymer ?
#
loop_
_entity_poly.entity_id
_entity_poly.type
_entity_poly.pdbx_seq_one_letter_code
_entity_poly.pdbx_strand_id
1 'polypeptide(L)'
;MGDLRWRPPAPPAKWQGVRPATAFGNPCPQVGGSGPVGSEDCLTLNIYAVNPPASLKQPVIVFIHGGGASGGSALSPPFNAATPLAGHAIVVTVQYRMGLLGWLVNPLLTAESPESSSGDYALMDQIAALQWVHDNIAEFGGDPSKVMIVGHS
;
A
#
# COMPACT_ATOMS: atom_id res chain seq x y z
N MET A 1 12.69 6.79 -0.12
CA MET A 1 12.74 8.23 0.14
C MET A 1 14.10 8.72 -0.34
N GLY A 2 14.26 10.01 -0.62
CA GLY A 2 15.53 10.51 -1.12
C GLY A 2 15.99 9.76 -2.37
N ASP A 3 17.03 8.97 -2.23
CA ASP A 3 17.64 8.22 -3.34
C ASP A 3 16.73 7.18 -4.00
N LEU A 4 15.61 6.82 -3.36
CA LEU A 4 14.59 5.93 -3.93
C LEU A 4 13.44 6.66 -4.60
N ARG A 5 13.46 8.00 -4.66
CA ARG A 5 12.46 8.76 -5.42
C ARG A 5 12.58 8.41 -6.90
N TRP A 6 11.43 8.18 -7.55
CA TRP A 6 11.35 7.75 -8.96
C TRP A 6 12.17 6.48 -9.28
N ARG A 7 12.22 5.57 -8.33
CA ARG A 7 12.77 4.23 -8.50
C ARG A 7 11.73 3.18 -8.11
N PRO A 8 11.85 1.95 -8.59
CA PRO A 8 11.05 0.83 -8.09
C PRO A 8 11.10 0.75 -6.55
N PRO A 9 10.01 0.31 -5.88
CA PRO A 9 10.03 0.14 -4.44
C PRO A 9 11.06 -0.91 -4.05
N ALA A 10 11.86 -0.61 -3.03
CA ALA A 10 12.81 -1.56 -2.45
C ALA A 10 12.12 -2.43 -1.39
N PRO A 11 12.58 -3.68 -1.17
CA PRO A 11 12.13 -4.47 -0.04
C PRO A 11 12.30 -3.72 1.28
N PRO A 12 11.40 -3.91 2.25
CA PRO A 12 11.51 -3.24 3.55
C PRO A 12 12.79 -3.66 4.27
N ALA A 13 13.40 -2.71 4.97
CA ALA A 13 14.55 -3.02 5.82
C ALA A 13 14.17 -4.05 6.88
N LYS A 14 15.03 -5.04 7.09
CA LYS A 14 14.85 -6.02 8.16
C LYS A 14 14.98 -5.33 9.51
N TRP A 15 14.13 -5.73 10.44
CA TRP A 15 14.19 -5.27 11.84
C TRP A 15 14.33 -6.46 12.78
N GLN A 16 14.81 -6.19 14.00
CA GLN A 16 14.89 -7.18 15.09
C GLN A 16 13.78 -6.90 16.11
N GLY A 17 13.27 -7.96 16.73
CA GLY A 17 12.24 -7.86 17.76
C GLY A 17 10.85 -7.51 17.20
N VAL A 18 10.02 -6.96 18.08
CA VAL A 18 8.64 -6.58 17.74
C VAL A 18 8.61 -5.11 17.31
N ARG A 19 8.11 -4.86 16.09
CA ARG A 19 7.85 -3.51 15.61
C ARG A 19 6.42 -3.10 15.98
N PRO A 20 6.22 -2.00 16.75
CA PRO A 20 4.89 -1.50 17.03
C PRO A 20 4.15 -1.12 15.74
N ALA A 21 2.91 -1.60 15.60
CA ALA A 21 2.02 -1.31 14.47
C ALA A 21 0.65 -0.83 14.98
N THR A 22 0.66 0.05 15.98
CA THR A 22 -0.54 0.55 16.69
C THR A 22 -1.04 1.88 16.17
N ALA A 23 -0.35 2.48 15.18
CA ALA A 23 -0.73 3.72 14.54
C ALA A 23 -0.61 3.59 13.01
N PHE A 24 -1.45 4.32 12.32
CA PHE A 24 -1.35 4.42 10.86
C PHE A 24 -0.04 5.12 10.44
N GLY A 25 0.49 4.71 9.28
CA GLY A 25 1.57 5.43 8.61
C GLY A 25 1.10 6.75 8.00
N ASN A 26 2.00 7.46 7.33
CA ASN A 26 1.66 8.71 6.68
C ASN A 26 0.90 8.49 5.36
N PRO A 27 0.00 9.40 4.94
CA PRO A 27 -0.43 9.46 3.54
C PRO A 27 0.77 9.82 2.64
N CYS A 28 0.72 9.40 1.39
CA CYS A 28 1.75 9.81 0.42
C CYS A 28 1.62 11.29 0.06
N PRO A 29 2.72 11.96 -0.36
CA PRO A 29 2.70 13.38 -0.68
C PRO A 29 1.66 13.72 -1.73
N GLN A 30 0.85 14.71 -1.43
CA GLN A 30 -0.23 15.20 -2.28
C GLN A 30 -0.63 16.61 -1.89
N VAL A 31 -1.44 17.27 -2.71
CA VAL A 31 -1.99 18.60 -2.39
C VAL A 31 -3.33 18.39 -1.69
N GLY A 32 -3.40 18.78 -0.42
CA GLY A 32 -4.64 18.86 0.36
C GLY A 32 -5.31 20.23 0.24
N GLY A 33 -6.47 20.39 0.89
CA GLY A 33 -7.23 21.64 0.84
C GLY A 33 -6.49 22.88 1.37
N SER A 34 -5.49 22.70 2.23
CA SER A 34 -4.70 23.80 2.84
C SER A 34 -3.23 23.78 2.38
N GLY A 35 -2.89 23.05 1.34
CA GLY A 35 -1.53 22.95 0.81
C GLY A 35 -0.96 21.53 0.81
N PRO A 36 0.35 21.38 0.63
CA PRO A 36 1.00 20.07 0.59
C PRO A 36 0.83 19.30 1.91
N VAL A 37 0.48 18.01 1.80
CA VAL A 37 0.32 17.10 2.95
C VAL A 37 1.02 15.77 2.64
N GLY A 38 1.26 14.97 3.69
CA GLY A 38 1.83 13.64 3.59
C GLY A 38 3.36 13.61 3.73
N SER A 39 3.91 12.44 3.52
CA SER A 39 5.36 12.18 3.63
C SER A 39 5.78 11.19 2.55
N GLU A 40 7.01 11.29 2.07
CA GLU A 40 7.57 10.25 1.18
C GLU A 40 7.76 8.90 1.90
N ASP A 41 7.81 8.90 3.24
CA ASP A 41 7.73 7.68 4.06
C ASP A 41 6.26 7.27 4.23
N CYS A 42 5.66 6.77 3.16
CA CYS A 42 4.24 6.48 3.08
C CYS A 42 3.91 5.05 2.60
N LEU A 43 4.88 4.32 2.05
CA LEU A 43 4.62 2.99 1.50
C LEU A 43 4.37 1.99 2.63
N THR A 44 3.17 2.07 3.17
CA THR A 44 2.65 1.22 4.25
C THR A 44 1.34 0.58 3.84
N LEU A 45 0.94 -0.45 4.56
CA LEU A 45 -0.37 -1.05 4.47
C LEU A 45 -0.96 -1.22 5.87
N ASN A 46 -2.27 -1.32 5.97
CA ASN A 46 -2.98 -1.59 7.21
C ASN A 46 -3.72 -2.91 7.09
N ILE A 47 -3.73 -3.70 8.16
CA ILE A 47 -4.42 -4.99 8.21
C ILE A 47 -5.51 -4.90 9.28
N TYR A 48 -6.73 -5.17 8.85
CA TYR A 48 -7.90 -5.27 9.72
C TYR A 48 -8.30 -6.74 9.79
N ALA A 49 -8.05 -7.34 10.94
CA ALA A 49 -8.40 -8.72 11.23
C ALA A 49 -9.08 -8.79 12.61
N VAL A 50 -10.15 -9.55 12.71
CA VAL A 50 -10.71 -9.99 14.00
C VAL A 50 -10.06 -11.33 14.28
N ASN A 51 -9.49 -11.53 15.46
CA ASN A 51 -8.80 -12.76 15.85
C ASN A 51 -9.60 -14.02 15.50
N PRO A 52 -9.40 -14.62 14.32
CA PRO A 52 -10.05 -15.86 13.98
C PRO A 52 -9.38 -17.00 14.77
N PRO A 53 -10.07 -18.11 14.99
CA PRO A 53 -9.40 -19.32 15.41
C PRO A 53 -8.26 -19.65 14.46
N ALA A 54 -7.10 -20.07 14.96
CA ALA A 54 -5.90 -20.36 14.16
C ALA A 54 -6.13 -21.39 13.02
N SER A 55 -7.21 -22.17 13.10
CA SER A 55 -7.62 -23.12 12.05
C SER A 55 -8.43 -22.49 10.91
N LEU A 56 -8.92 -21.26 11.06
CA LEU A 56 -9.75 -20.59 10.05
C LEU A 56 -8.88 -19.67 9.20
N LYS A 57 -8.62 -20.09 7.95
CA LYS A 57 -7.99 -19.22 6.94
C LYS A 57 -9.07 -18.36 6.28
N GLN A 58 -9.11 -17.08 6.64
CA GLN A 58 -10.07 -16.13 6.11
C GLN A 58 -9.73 -15.68 4.70
N PRO A 59 -10.72 -15.40 3.84
CA PRO A 59 -10.48 -14.70 2.59
C PRO A 59 -9.89 -13.32 2.87
N VAL A 60 -9.16 -12.78 1.89
CA VAL A 60 -8.45 -11.50 2.00
C VAL A 60 -9.00 -10.53 0.97
N ILE A 61 -9.28 -9.31 1.38
CA ILE A 61 -9.66 -8.21 0.51
C ILE A 61 -8.55 -7.18 0.56
N VAL A 62 -7.88 -6.95 -0.57
CA VAL A 62 -6.89 -5.87 -0.71
C VAL A 62 -7.56 -4.69 -1.39
N PHE A 63 -7.63 -3.57 -0.67
CA PHE A 63 -8.28 -2.36 -1.12
C PHE A 63 -7.27 -1.32 -1.59
N ILE A 64 -7.45 -0.86 -2.84
CA ILE A 64 -6.67 0.19 -3.47
C ILE A 64 -7.53 1.45 -3.54
N HIS A 65 -7.12 2.51 -2.85
CA HIS A 65 -7.88 3.75 -2.78
C HIS A 65 -7.89 4.52 -4.09
N GLY A 66 -8.93 5.32 -4.30
CA GLY A 66 -9.06 6.24 -5.43
C GLY A 66 -8.42 7.59 -5.18
N GLY A 67 -8.70 8.53 -6.07
CA GLY A 67 -8.25 9.93 -6.01
C GLY A 67 -7.57 10.40 -7.28
N GLY A 68 -7.89 9.79 -8.43
CA GLY A 68 -7.41 10.21 -9.75
C GLY A 68 -5.89 10.19 -9.88
N ALA A 69 -5.21 9.27 -9.19
CA ALA A 69 -3.77 9.13 -9.16
C ALA A 69 -3.00 10.37 -8.63
N SER A 70 -3.68 11.40 -8.19
CA SER A 70 -3.10 12.67 -7.73
C SER A 70 -3.30 12.94 -6.24
N GLY A 71 -4.25 12.26 -5.60
CA GLY A 71 -4.56 12.35 -4.18
C GLY A 71 -5.26 11.10 -3.68
N GLY A 72 -5.64 11.09 -2.41
CA GLY A 72 -6.29 9.96 -1.77
C GLY A 72 -5.39 9.27 -0.74
N SER A 73 -6.00 8.38 0.05
CA SER A 73 -5.27 7.68 1.10
C SER A 73 -6.05 6.47 1.60
N ALA A 74 -5.35 5.41 1.94
CA ALA A 74 -5.88 4.29 2.70
C ALA A 74 -6.37 4.68 4.11
N LEU A 75 -6.07 5.90 4.56
CA LEU A 75 -6.48 6.45 5.85
C LEU A 75 -7.80 7.22 5.77
N SER A 76 -8.34 7.43 4.58
CA SER A 76 -9.58 8.18 4.40
C SER A 76 -10.81 7.28 4.57
N PRO A 77 -11.95 7.80 5.09
CA PRO A 77 -13.20 7.07 5.07
C PRO A 77 -13.62 6.71 3.63
N PRO A 78 -14.24 5.55 3.41
CA PRO A 78 -14.62 4.52 4.39
C PRO A 78 -13.50 3.52 4.70
N PHE A 79 -12.31 3.66 4.11
CA PHE A 79 -11.24 2.65 4.10
C PHE A 79 -10.55 2.51 5.46
N ASN A 80 -10.49 3.56 6.25
CA ASN A 80 -9.98 3.53 7.62
C ASN A 80 -10.94 2.88 8.63
N ALA A 81 -12.13 2.46 8.19
CA ALA A 81 -13.15 1.82 9.01
C ALA A 81 -13.56 0.44 8.46
N ALA A 82 -12.60 -0.33 7.95
CA ALA A 82 -12.84 -1.67 7.40
C ALA A 82 -13.29 -2.72 8.44
N THR A 83 -13.45 -2.32 9.69
CA THR A 83 -13.83 -3.19 10.82
C THR A 83 -15.11 -4.03 10.60
N PRO A 84 -16.19 -3.54 9.95
CA PRO A 84 -17.36 -4.36 9.70
C PRO A 84 -17.09 -5.56 8.80
N LEU A 85 -16.17 -5.44 7.86
CA LEU A 85 -15.77 -6.54 6.96
C LEU A 85 -14.77 -7.48 7.61
N ALA A 86 -14.00 -7.00 8.59
CA ALA A 86 -12.97 -7.79 9.25
C ALA A 86 -13.50 -8.98 10.04
N GLY A 87 -14.81 -9.06 10.31
CA GLY A 87 -15.48 -10.25 10.87
C GLY A 87 -15.67 -11.40 9.88
N HIS A 88 -15.56 -11.12 8.57
CA HIS A 88 -15.82 -12.08 7.49
C HIS A 88 -14.63 -12.30 6.57
N ALA A 89 -13.71 -11.35 6.52
CA ALA A 89 -12.51 -11.36 5.72
C ALA A 89 -11.40 -10.56 6.40
N ILE A 90 -10.16 -10.82 6.08
CA ILE A 90 -9.06 -9.91 6.40
C ILE A 90 -9.09 -8.79 5.36
N VAL A 91 -9.14 -7.55 5.82
CA VAL A 91 -9.08 -6.39 4.93
C VAL A 91 -7.71 -5.76 5.02
N VAL A 92 -7.08 -5.57 3.87
CA VAL A 92 -5.80 -4.88 3.74
C VAL A 92 -6.02 -3.61 2.94
N THR A 93 -5.61 -2.46 3.46
CA THR A 93 -5.62 -1.20 2.73
C THR A 93 -4.20 -0.74 2.46
N VAL A 94 -3.90 -0.32 1.24
CA VAL A 94 -2.53 -0.04 0.80
C VAL A 94 -2.35 1.42 0.45
N GLN A 95 -1.17 1.97 0.75
CA GLN A 95 -0.70 3.25 0.26
C GLN A 95 0.20 3.04 -0.95
N TYR A 96 0.17 3.98 -1.88
CA TYR A 96 1.03 4.01 -3.05
C TYR A 96 1.36 5.46 -3.43
N ARG A 97 2.47 5.67 -4.13
CA ARG A 97 2.92 7.02 -4.53
C ARG A 97 1.91 7.69 -5.47
N MET A 98 1.75 8.98 -5.31
CA MET A 98 0.75 9.78 -5.98
C MET A 98 1.38 10.84 -6.87
N GLY A 99 0.61 11.36 -7.83
CA GLY A 99 1.00 12.47 -8.68
C GLY A 99 2.36 12.26 -9.36
N LEU A 100 3.18 13.29 -9.41
CA LEU A 100 4.49 13.23 -10.04
C LEU A 100 5.44 12.22 -9.40
N LEU A 101 5.29 11.92 -8.10
CA LEU A 101 6.16 10.93 -7.43
C LEU A 101 5.85 9.49 -7.85
N GLY A 102 4.61 9.24 -8.30
CA GLY A 102 4.16 7.93 -8.75
C GLY A 102 4.12 7.74 -10.27
N TRP A 103 3.99 8.83 -11.04
CA TRP A 103 3.60 8.74 -12.44
C TRP A 103 4.46 9.59 -13.40
N LEU A 104 5.59 10.16 -12.92
CA LEU A 104 6.45 10.98 -13.78
C LEU A 104 7.15 10.14 -14.85
N VAL A 105 6.82 10.41 -16.10
CA VAL A 105 7.58 9.93 -17.27
C VAL A 105 8.64 10.94 -17.62
N ASN A 106 9.92 10.53 -17.67
CA ASN A 106 11.02 11.41 -18.02
C ASN A 106 12.13 10.62 -18.72
N PRO A 107 12.68 11.10 -19.86
CA PRO A 107 13.73 10.40 -20.59
C PRO A 107 14.99 10.09 -19.76
N LEU A 108 15.38 10.95 -18.82
CA LEU A 108 16.54 10.71 -17.96
C LEU A 108 16.26 9.56 -16.99
N LEU A 109 15.05 9.51 -16.39
CA LEU A 109 14.65 8.41 -15.53
C LEU A 109 14.54 7.10 -16.31
N THR A 110 14.05 7.17 -17.54
CA THR A 110 14.01 6.02 -18.47
C THR A 110 15.42 5.50 -18.76
N ALA A 111 16.37 6.38 -18.99
CA ALA A 111 17.76 6.00 -19.25
C ALA A 111 18.48 5.39 -18.03
N GLU A 112 18.09 5.79 -16.82
CA GLU A 112 18.62 5.23 -15.57
C GLU A 112 17.99 3.89 -15.19
N SER A 113 16.81 3.57 -15.74
CA SER A 113 16.07 2.35 -15.41
C SER A 113 16.65 1.13 -16.11
N PRO A 114 16.94 0.02 -15.42
CA PRO A 114 17.32 -1.24 -16.04
C PRO A 114 16.29 -1.76 -17.06
N GLU A 115 15.00 -1.41 -16.83
CA GLU A 115 13.87 -1.79 -17.69
C GLU A 115 13.63 -0.83 -18.84
N SER A 116 14.48 0.20 -19.00
CA SER A 116 14.32 1.26 -20.01
C SER A 116 12.92 1.90 -19.99
N SER A 117 12.35 2.07 -18.79
CA SER A 117 11.01 2.62 -18.58
C SER A 117 10.96 3.57 -17.38
N SER A 118 9.95 4.46 -17.37
CA SER A 118 9.65 5.34 -16.24
C SER A 118 8.15 5.65 -16.21
N GLY A 119 7.63 6.08 -15.04
CA GLY A 119 6.26 6.55 -14.91
C GLY A 119 5.31 5.62 -14.18
N ASP A 120 5.66 4.36 -13.93
CA ASP A 120 4.76 3.35 -13.34
C ASP A 120 5.10 3.03 -11.88
N TYR A 121 5.75 3.95 -11.16
CA TYR A 121 6.21 3.70 -9.79
C TYR A 121 5.07 3.43 -8.82
N ALA A 122 3.92 4.11 -8.99
CA ALA A 122 2.72 3.88 -8.19
C ALA A 122 2.13 2.48 -8.43
N LEU A 123 2.17 1.98 -9.66
CA LEU A 123 1.75 0.61 -9.98
C LEU A 123 2.71 -0.41 -9.39
N MET A 124 4.01 -0.13 -9.45
CA MET A 124 5.03 -0.98 -8.82
C MET A 124 4.84 -1.05 -7.31
N ASP A 125 4.44 0.05 -6.65
CA ASP A 125 4.12 0.08 -5.22
C ASP A 125 2.93 -0.82 -4.88
N GLN A 126 1.89 -0.80 -5.72
CA GLN A 126 0.72 -1.68 -5.56
C GLN A 126 1.10 -3.15 -5.75
N ILE A 127 1.91 -3.46 -6.75
CA ILE A 127 2.43 -4.83 -6.99
C ILE A 127 3.26 -5.29 -5.79
N ALA A 128 4.13 -4.44 -5.26
CA ALA A 128 4.93 -4.77 -4.08
C ALA A 128 4.06 -5.03 -2.85
N ALA A 129 2.99 -4.26 -2.66
CA ALA A 129 2.02 -4.49 -1.59
C ALA A 129 1.28 -5.83 -1.76
N LEU A 130 0.86 -6.17 -2.98
CA LEU A 130 0.22 -7.46 -3.28
C LEU A 130 1.17 -8.63 -3.03
N GLN A 131 2.43 -8.50 -3.42
CA GLN A 131 3.46 -9.50 -3.14
C GLN A 131 3.66 -9.67 -1.64
N TRP A 132 3.73 -8.56 -0.89
CA TRP A 132 3.83 -8.61 0.56
C TRP A 132 2.63 -9.34 1.19
N VAL A 133 1.42 -9.06 0.73
CA VAL A 133 0.19 -9.76 1.18
C VAL A 133 0.30 -11.26 0.90
N HIS A 134 0.67 -11.64 -0.31
CA HIS A 134 0.85 -13.04 -0.68
C HIS A 134 1.81 -13.76 0.28
N ASP A 135 2.94 -13.14 0.59
CA ASP A 135 4.02 -13.76 1.35
C ASP A 135 3.76 -13.79 2.87
N ASN A 136 2.92 -12.86 3.39
CA ASN A 136 2.83 -12.64 4.84
C ASN A 136 1.41 -12.80 5.42
N ILE A 137 0.34 -12.72 4.64
CA ILE A 137 -1.01 -12.63 5.17
C ILE A 137 -1.46 -13.86 5.96
N ALA A 138 -0.82 -15.00 5.73
CA ALA A 138 -1.07 -16.22 6.47
C ALA A 138 -0.77 -16.08 7.98
N GLU A 139 0.22 -15.27 8.34
CA GLU A 139 0.59 -14.97 9.73
C GLU A 139 -0.50 -14.15 10.46
N PHE A 140 -1.38 -13.51 9.69
CA PHE A 140 -2.52 -12.74 10.18
C PHE A 140 -3.84 -13.53 10.09
N GLY A 141 -3.78 -14.84 9.76
CA GLY A 141 -4.95 -15.71 9.62
C GLY A 141 -5.62 -15.65 8.25
N GLY A 142 -5.00 -15.02 7.25
CA GLY A 142 -5.49 -14.95 5.88
C GLY A 142 -5.13 -16.17 5.03
N ASP A 143 -5.91 -16.37 3.98
CA ASP A 143 -5.64 -17.37 2.95
C ASP A 143 -5.02 -16.69 1.71
N PRO A 144 -3.71 -16.83 1.45
CA PRO A 144 -3.07 -16.18 0.31
C PRO A 144 -3.58 -16.71 -1.05
N SER A 145 -4.30 -17.83 -1.06
CA SER A 145 -4.94 -18.35 -2.28
C SER A 145 -6.34 -17.77 -2.54
N LYS A 146 -6.89 -17.00 -1.58
CA LYS A 146 -8.23 -16.40 -1.64
C LYS A 146 -8.15 -14.89 -1.46
N VAL A 147 -7.47 -14.22 -2.38
CA VAL A 147 -7.28 -12.77 -2.35
C VAL A 147 -8.14 -12.12 -3.42
N MET A 148 -8.96 -11.18 -2.98
CA MET A 148 -9.73 -10.29 -3.86
C MET A 148 -9.08 -8.90 -3.85
N ILE A 149 -8.88 -8.34 -5.03
CA ILE A 149 -8.43 -6.95 -5.19
C ILE A 149 -9.67 -6.10 -5.47
N VAL A 150 -9.81 -5.03 -4.71
CA VAL A 150 -10.91 -4.06 -4.85
C VAL A 150 -10.31 -2.68 -5.03
N GLY A 151 -10.74 -1.97 -6.06
CA GLY A 151 -10.34 -0.59 -6.33
C GLY A 151 -11.53 0.35 -6.29
N HIS A 152 -11.25 1.63 -6.06
CA HIS A 152 -12.22 2.71 -6.12
C HIS A 152 -11.69 3.82 -7.02
N SER A 153 -12.46 4.17 -8.07
CA SER A 153 -12.23 5.29 -8.99
C SER A 153 -10.98 5.18 -9.86
#